data_bb36a85ac646a09d0c9f1d8a51de9cee
#
_entry.id   bb36a85ac646a09d0c9f1d8a51de9cee
#
_cell.length_a   1.000
_cell.length_b   1.000
_cell.length_c   1.000
_cell.angle_alpha   90.00
_cell.angle_beta   90.00
_cell.angle_gamma   90.00
#
_symmetry.space_group_name_H-M   'P 1'
#
loop_
_entity.id
_entity.type
_entity.pdbx_description
1 polymer ?
#
loop_
_entity_poly.entity_id
_entity_poly.type
_entity_poly.pdbx_seq_one_letter_code
_entity_poly.pdbx_strand_id
1 'polypeptide(L)'
;MAWGCPKVTGVLAIRNTSQHSERNPRLPSDVRVRIFALMHLLVFALALALTHAPGDSLNEVIQSRIAQVPGAQVGLAFRRLDGTDSLYIESDTEFHAASTMKVPVMIELFRQIDAHELSLDQLVPVANEFKSIVDSSAYTLDPGDDSDSAMYKLVGSRVSVRDLMDHMIERSSNLATNTLIALAGAQRTTQTMRELGATHTHVLRGVEDDKAFDRGMNNMISARDLATILDAIQTNRAASASSCAMMRDILLHQEFSAEIPAGLPPGTPVAHKTGWITGHLHDAAIVYPKHAPAYILVVLTRGIPDQTVARALIVDISRAVYQHVAASSAARADSR
;
A
#
# COMPACT_ATOMS: atom_id res chain seq x y z
N MET A 1 -34.49 35.71 -30.35
CA MET A 1 -35.39 34.75 -31.05
C MET A 1 -35.50 33.53 -30.15
N ALA A 2 -36.70 33.38 -29.56
CA ALA A 2 -37.02 32.31 -28.63
C ALA A 2 -37.65 31.14 -29.40
N TRP A 3 -37.25 29.91 -29.10
CA TRP A 3 -37.98 28.70 -29.49
C TRP A 3 -38.06 27.77 -28.26
N GLY A 4 -39.05 27.44 -27.86
CA GLY A 4 -40.22 26.93 -27.27
C GLY A 4 -40.16 25.40 -27.17
N CYS A 5 -40.29 24.91 -25.93
CA CYS A 5 -40.51 23.53 -25.55
C CYS A 5 -41.97 23.13 -25.70
N PRO A 6 -42.35 21.96 -26.20
CA PRO A 6 -43.72 21.45 -26.02
C PRO A 6 -43.80 20.47 -24.85
N LYS A 7 -44.71 20.76 -23.93
CA LYS A 7 -45.27 19.84 -22.92
C LYS A 7 -46.16 18.81 -23.61
N VAL A 8 -45.98 17.52 -23.28
CA VAL A 8 -46.99 16.48 -23.55
C VAL A 8 -47.45 15.91 -22.20
N THR A 9 -48.66 16.28 -21.86
CA THR A 9 -49.51 15.65 -20.84
C THR A 9 -50.25 14.47 -21.46
N GLY A 10 -50.10 13.29 -20.88
CA GLY A 10 -50.88 12.09 -21.23
C GLY A 10 -51.12 11.24 -19.99
N VAL A 11 -52.25 11.50 -19.34
CA VAL A 11 -52.80 10.65 -18.28
C VAL A 11 -53.51 9.47 -18.94
N LEU A 12 -53.05 8.25 -18.69
CA LEU A 12 -53.81 7.04 -19.01
C LEU A 12 -54.08 6.26 -17.73
N ALA A 13 -55.34 6.28 -17.34
CA ALA A 13 -55.89 5.43 -16.29
C ALA A 13 -56.00 3.99 -16.80
N ILE A 14 -55.40 3.03 -16.14
CA ILE A 14 -55.64 1.60 -16.37
C ILE A 14 -56.28 1.01 -15.13
N ARG A 15 -57.43 0.39 -15.38
CA ARG A 15 -58.35 -0.26 -14.47
C ARG A 15 -57.67 -1.44 -13.76
N ASN A 16 -58.03 -1.55 -12.49
CA ASN A 16 -57.85 -2.67 -11.60
C ASN A 16 -58.66 -3.88 -12.06
N THR A 17 -58.04 -5.02 -12.33
CA THR A 17 -58.72 -6.33 -12.44
C THR A 17 -57.99 -7.39 -11.67
N SER A 18 -58.67 -7.81 -10.60
CA SER A 18 -58.71 -9.17 -9.98
C SER A 18 -57.45 -9.99 -9.81
N GLN A 19 -57.12 -10.14 -8.55
CA GLN A 19 -56.59 -11.27 -7.81
C GLN A 19 -56.53 -12.62 -8.54
N HIS A 20 -55.33 -13.14 -8.75
CA HIS A 20 -55.06 -14.57 -8.64
C HIS A 20 -53.93 -14.78 -7.65
N SER A 21 -54.30 -15.38 -6.51
CA SER A 21 -53.41 -15.88 -5.45
C SER A 21 -52.69 -17.12 -5.97
N GLU A 22 -51.48 -16.98 -6.49
CA GLU A 22 -50.59 -18.12 -6.64
C GLU A 22 -49.89 -18.41 -5.28
N ARG A 23 -50.31 -19.51 -4.66
CA ARG A 23 -49.68 -20.05 -3.48
C ARG A 23 -48.34 -20.62 -3.86
N ASN A 24 -47.26 -19.94 -3.47
CA ASN A 24 -45.91 -20.44 -3.54
C ASN A 24 -45.80 -21.67 -2.59
N PRO A 25 -45.44 -22.89 -3.05
CA PRO A 25 -45.32 -24.05 -2.16
C PRO A 25 -44.18 -23.82 -1.19
N ARG A 26 -44.50 -23.69 0.10
CA ARG A 26 -43.50 -23.68 1.17
C ARG A 26 -42.87 -25.07 1.25
N LEU A 27 -41.56 -25.15 1.02
CA LEU A 27 -40.78 -26.36 1.27
C LEU A 27 -40.91 -26.79 2.72
N PRO A 28 -41.03 -28.08 3.00
CA PRO A 28 -41.12 -28.63 4.38
C PRO A 28 -39.92 -28.16 5.23
N SER A 29 -40.16 -27.97 6.54
CA SER A 29 -39.18 -27.48 7.52
C SER A 29 -37.88 -28.31 7.54
N ASP A 30 -37.98 -29.59 7.34
CA ASP A 30 -36.88 -30.56 7.38
C ASP A 30 -35.92 -30.40 6.17
N VAL A 31 -36.42 -29.96 5.00
CA VAL A 31 -35.61 -29.70 3.82
C VAL A 31 -34.82 -28.40 4.00
N ARG A 32 -35.39 -27.39 4.65
CA ARG A 32 -34.68 -26.13 4.97
C ARG A 32 -33.54 -26.36 5.97
N VAL A 33 -33.75 -27.16 6.98
CA VAL A 33 -32.70 -27.47 7.97
C VAL A 33 -31.54 -28.25 7.31
N ARG A 34 -31.85 -29.19 6.42
CA ARG A 34 -30.82 -29.97 5.71
C ARG A 34 -30.01 -29.10 4.69
N ILE A 35 -30.64 -28.15 4.00
CA ILE A 35 -29.94 -27.22 3.09
C ILE A 35 -29.05 -26.26 3.88
N PHE A 36 -29.53 -25.72 5.01
CA PHE A 36 -28.70 -24.88 5.89
C PHE A 36 -27.53 -25.64 6.50
N ALA A 37 -27.74 -26.87 6.96
CA ALA A 37 -26.66 -27.72 7.47
C ALA A 37 -25.63 -28.08 6.39
N LEU A 38 -26.06 -28.34 5.13
CA LEU A 38 -25.17 -28.64 4.01
C LEU A 38 -24.38 -27.41 3.57
N MET A 39 -25.01 -26.22 3.55
CA MET A 39 -24.30 -24.96 3.27
C MET A 39 -23.26 -24.62 4.35
N HIS A 40 -23.56 -24.84 5.62
CA HIS A 40 -22.57 -24.63 6.70
C HIS A 40 -21.44 -25.64 6.65
N LEU A 41 -21.70 -26.88 6.30
CA LEU A 41 -20.66 -27.92 6.07
C LEU A 41 -19.79 -27.60 4.85
N LEU A 42 -20.35 -27.06 3.77
CA LEU A 42 -19.59 -26.62 2.59
C LEU A 42 -18.75 -25.37 2.87
N VAL A 43 -19.25 -24.40 3.64
CA VAL A 43 -18.50 -23.22 4.05
C VAL A 43 -17.39 -23.61 5.05
N PHE A 44 -17.61 -24.54 5.96
CA PHE A 44 -16.58 -25.07 6.85
C PHE A 44 -15.55 -25.94 6.11
N ALA A 45 -15.94 -26.71 5.09
CA ALA A 45 -15.02 -27.50 4.27
C ALA A 45 -14.15 -26.61 3.38
N LEU A 46 -14.67 -25.46 2.90
CA LEU A 46 -13.89 -24.48 2.13
C LEU A 46 -12.92 -23.67 3.00
N ALA A 47 -13.23 -23.48 4.30
CA ALA A 47 -12.32 -22.84 5.25
C ALA A 47 -11.19 -23.75 5.75
N LEU A 48 -11.34 -25.09 5.63
CA LEU A 48 -10.32 -26.08 6.02
C LEU A 48 -9.32 -26.41 4.90
N ALA A 49 -9.54 -25.94 3.65
CA ALA A 49 -8.69 -26.23 2.49
C ALA A 49 -7.44 -25.32 2.38
N LEU A 50 -7.08 -24.58 3.43
CA LEU A 50 -5.90 -23.73 3.47
C LEU A 50 -4.75 -24.29 4.33
N THR A 51 -4.82 -25.56 4.72
CA THR A 51 -3.65 -26.23 5.33
C THR A 51 -2.68 -26.62 4.20
N HIS A 52 -1.50 -25.98 4.18
CA HIS A 52 -0.39 -26.36 3.33
C HIS A 52 -0.06 -27.82 3.54
N ALA A 53 0.21 -28.55 2.45
CA ALA A 53 0.79 -29.88 2.57
C ALA A 53 2.09 -29.78 3.38
N PRO A 54 2.35 -30.69 4.34
CA PRO A 54 3.60 -30.71 5.05
C PRO A 54 4.73 -30.98 4.06
N GLY A 55 5.53 -29.93 3.74
CA GLY A 55 6.67 -30.03 2.84
C GLY A 55 6.80 -28.95 1.78
N ASP A 56 5.74 -28.12 1.52
CA ASP A 56 5.85 -27.04 0.54
C ASP A 56 6.81 -25.95 1.04
N SER A 57 7.72 -25.52 0.18
CA SER A 57 8.59 -24.39 0.48
C SER A 57 7.79 -23.08 0.47
N LEU A 58 8.27 -22.04 1.20
CA LEU A 58 7.63 -20.73 1.18
C LEU A 58 7.43 -20.19 -0.25
N ASN A 59 8.40 -20.45 -1.14
CA ASN A 59 8.31 -20.05 -2.52
C ASN A 59 7.14 -20.73 -3.25
N GLU A 60 6.97 -22.04 -3.12
CA GLU A 60 5.87 -22.77 -3.75
C GLU A 60 4.51 -22.30 -3.26
N VAL A 61 4.40 -22.05 -1.96
CA VAL A 61 3.19 -21.50 -1.35
C VAL A 61 2.84 -20.15 -1.96
N ILE A 62 3.79 -19.22 -2.03
CA ILE A 62 3.54 -17.86 -2.55
C ILE A 62 3.25 -17.92 -4.06
N GLN A 63 4.01 -18.70 -4.84
CA GLN A 63 3.76 -18.86 -6.27
C GLN A 63 2.36 -19.43 -6.53
N SER A 64 1.92 -20.40 -5.73
CA SER A 64 0.56 -20.95 -5.84
C SER A 64 -0.52 -19.88 -5.57
N ARG A 65 -0.30 -18.94 -4.63
CA ARG A 65 -1.23 -17.84 -4.37
C ARG A 65 -1.27 -16.85 -5.53
N ILE A 66 -0.11 -16.48 -6.06
CA ILE A 66 -0.02 -15.59 -7.23
C ILE A 66 -0.75 -16.20 -8.44
N ALA A 67 -0.54 -17.50 -8.71
CA ALA A 67 -1.17 -18.20 -9.82
C ALA A 67 -2.71 -18.27 -9.76
N GLN A 68 -3.30 -18.12 -8.55
CA GLN A 68 -4.75 -18.06 -8.36
C GLN A 68 -5.36 -16.71 -8.78
N VAL A 69 -4.55 -15.69 -9.05
CA VAL A 69 -5.01 -14.35 -9.45
C VAL A 69 -4.59 -14.10 -10.90
N PRO A 70 -5.51 -14.29 -11.87
CA PRO A 70 -5.19 -14.13 -13.28
C PRO A 70 -4.68 -12.71 -13.61
N GLY A 71 -3.58 -12.63 -14.35
CA GLY A 71 -2.98 -11.37 -14.77
C GLY A 71 -2.12 -10.67 -13.70
N ALA A 72 -2.08 -11.19 -12.48
CA ALA A 72 -1.25 -10.63 -11.42
C ALA A 72 0.24 -10.71 -11.77
N GLN A 73 0.92 -9.58 -11.68
CA GLN A 73 2.37 -9.51 -11.64
C GLN A 73 2.78 -9.03 -10.24
N VAL A 74 3.67 -9.78 -9.59
CA VAL A 74 4.06 -9.55 -8.20
C VAL A 74 5.57 -9.47 -8.08
N GLY A 75 6.06 -8.31 -7.61
CA GLY A 75 7.42 -8.15 -7.11
C GLY A 75 7.44 -8.37 -5.61
N LEU A 76 8.22 -9.34 -5.13
CA LEU A 76 8.31 -9.68 -3.72
C LEU A 76 9.76 -9.67 -3.24
N ALA A 77 9.97 -9.09 -2.06
CA ALA A 77 11.20 -9.24 -1.31
C ALA A 77 10.85 -9.54 0.16
N PHE A 78 11.28 -10.70 0.61
CA PHE A 78 11.26 -11.10 2.02
C PHE A 78 12.70 -11.30 2.50
N ARG A 79 13.03 -10.77 3.68
CA ARG A 79 14.33 -10.95 4.30
C ARG A 79 14.23 -10.87 5.82
N ARG A 80 14.71 -11.88 6.52
CA ARG A 80 14.91 -11.83 7.97
C ARG A 80 16.08 -10.92 8.30
N LEU A 81 15.95 -10.12 9.35
CA LEU A 81 17.00 -9.17 9.75
C LEU A 81 18.21 -9.83 10.43
N ASP A 82 18.05 -11.08 10.89
CA ASP A 82 19.18 -11.91 11.35
C ASP A 82 19.99 -12.54 10.20
N GLY A 83 19.60 -12.28 8.96
CA GLY A 83 20.28 -12.76 7.75
C GLY A 83 20.13 -14.25 7.45
N THR A 84 19.29 -14.97 8.20
CA THR A 84 19.22 -16.44 8.12
C THR A 84 18.24 -16.96 7.07
N ASP A 85 17.42 -16.06 6.49
CA ASP A 85 16.38 -16.46 5.53
C ASP A 85 15.97 -15.29 4.63
N SER A 86 15.67 -15.58 3.37
CA SER A 86 15.18 -14.60 2.40
C SER A 86 14.51 -15.27 1.21
N LEU A 87 13.57 -14.56 0.58
CA LEU A 87 12.91 -14.96 -0.66
C LEU A 87 12.72 -13.74 -1.56
N TYR A 88 13.06 -13.88 -2.83
CA TYR A 88 12.92 -12.85 -3.84
C TYR A 88 12.20 -13.41 -5.06
N ILE A 89 11.09 -12.76 -5.47
CA ILE A 89 10.30 -13.12 -6.66
C ILE A 89 10.16 -11.86 -7.49
N GLU A 90 10.60 -11.86 -8.74
CA GLU A 90 10.57 -10.70 -9.64
C GLU A 90 10.97 -9.39 -8.94
N SER A 91 11.92 -9.51 -7.99
CA SER A 91 12.22 -8.46 -7.02
C SER A 91 12.90 -7.25 -7.62
N ASP A 92 13.54 -7.39 -8.78
CA ASP A 92 14.23 -6.33 -9.51
C ASP A 92 13.37 -5.71 -10.62
N THR A 93 12.15 -6.27 -10.85
CA THR A 93 11.17 -5.70 -11.78
C THR A 93 10.70 -4.34 -11.25
N GLU A 94 10.71 -3.35 -12.13
CA GLU A 94 10.26 -2.00 -11.82
C GLU A 94 8.72 -1.91 -11.87
N PHE A 95 8.15 -1.30 -10.84
CA PHE A 95 6.73 -0.96 -10.71
C PHE A 95 6.57 0.56 -10.61
N HIS A 96 5.43 1.08 -11.04
CA HIS A 96 5.05 2.44 -10.66
C HIS A 96 5.01 2.52 -9.13
N ALA A 97 5.80 3.44 -8.56
CA ALA A 97 6.02 3.44 -7.11
C ALA A 97 4.78 3.77 -6.28
N ALA A 98 3.76 4.40 -6.88
CA ALA A 98 2.62 4.93 -6.14
C ALA A 98 3.10 5.69 -4.88
N SER A 99 2.41 5.56 -3.74
CA SER A 99 2.80 6.25 -2.52
C SER A 99 3.99 5.62 -1.78
N THR A 100 4.55 4.48 -2.22
CA THR A 100 5.78 3.95 -1.62
C THR A 100 7.00 4.85 -1.89
N MET A 101 6.95 5.72 -2.95
CA MET A 101 7.98 6.71 -3.21
C MET A 101 8.17 7.74 -2.08
N LYS A 102 7.21 7.85 -1.16
CA LYS A 102 7.26 8.77 -0.02
C LYS A 102 8.34 8.37 0.99
N VAL A 103 8.70 7.07 1.06
CA VAL A 103 9.82 6.59 1.91
C VAL A 103 11.17 7.13 1.42
N PRO A 104 11.55 7.04 0.15
CA PRO A 104 12.70 7.75 -0.41
C PRO A 104 12.75 9.24 -0.08
N VAL A 105 11.62 9.95 -0.24
CA VAL A 105 11.55 11.39 0.06
C VAL A 105 11.80 11.66 1.55
N MET A 106 11.23 10.86 2.44
CA MET A 106 11.46 10.97 3.89
C MET A 106 12.95 10.78 4.24
N ILE A 107 13.61 9.78 3.66
CA ILE A 107 15.04 9.54 3.88
C ILE A 107 15.88 10.75 3.47
N GLU A 108 15.62 11.31 2.29
CA GLU A 108 16.35 12.47 1.80
C GLU A 108 16.16 13.68 2.70
N LEU A 109 14.94 13.95 3.16
CA LEU A 109 14.67 15.02 4.11
C LEU A 109 15.44 14.85 5.42
N PHE A 110 15.47 13.64 5.98
CA PHE A 110 16.25 13.37 7.19
C PHE A 110 17.75 13.52 6.98
N ARG A 111 18.29 13.17 5.80
CA ARG A 111 19.69 13.45 5.46
C ARG A 111 20.00 14.95 5.41
N GLN A 112 19.08 15.74 4.86
CA GLN A 112 19.22 17.21 4.85
C GLN A 112 19.13 17.79 6.27
N ILE A 113 18.30 17.20 7.14
CA ILE A 113 18.23 17.59 8.56
C ILE A 113 19.55 17.24 9.27
N ASP A 114 20.09 16.05 9.06
CA ASP A 114 21.39 15.63 9.63
C ASP A 114 22.56 16.52 9.13
N ALA A 115 22.45 17.03 7.90
CA ALA A 115 23.41 17.97 7.32
C ALA A 115 23.18 19.45 7.75
N HIS A 116 22.19 19.71 8.61
CA HIS A 116 21.77 21.06 9.04
C HIS A 116 21.32 21.99 7.90
N GLU A 117 20.88 21.42 6.78
CA GLU A 117 20.28 22.16 5.66
C GLU A 117 18.80 22.45 5.90
N LEU A 118 18.13 21.60 6.69
CA LEU A 118 16.74 21.74 7.13
C LEU A 118 16.64 21.52 8.64
N SER A 119 15.50 21.89 9.24
CA SER A 119 15.14 21.46 10.59
C SER A 119 13.71 20.92 10.63
N LEU A 120 13.42 20.04 11.60
CA LEU A 120 12.07 19.48 11.78
C LEU A 120 11.03 20.58 12.07
N ASP A 121 11.42 21.61 12.82
CA ASP A 121 10.55 22.72 13.21
C ASP A 121 10.47 23.83 12.15
N GLN A 122 11.22 23.69 11.04
CA GLN A 122 11.16 24.65 9.94
C GLN A 122 9.74 24.74 9.39
N LEU A 123 9.17 25.93 9.40
CA LEU A 123 7.84 26.17 8.85
C LEU A 123 7.91 26.32 7.32
N VAL A 124 7.09 25.55 6.62
CA VAL A 124 6.99 25.54 5.16
C VAL A 124 5.61 26.05 4.75
N PRO A 125 5.50 26.96 3.77
CA PRO A 125 4.19 27.39 3.28
C PRO A 125 3.49 26.24 2.55
N VAL A 126 2.22 26.00 2.85
CA VAL A 126 1.38 25.01 2.17
C VAL A 126 0.60 25.72 1.09
N ALA A 127 0.84 25.32 -0.16
CA ALA A 127 0.10 25.81 -1.33
C ALA A 127 -0.36 24.61 -2.16
N ASN A 128 -1.57 24.71 -2.72
CA ASN A 128 -2.05 23.73 -3.69
C ASN A 128 -1.86 24.26 -5.12
N GLU A 129 -0.61 24.53 -5.46
CA GLU A 129 -0.20 24.92 -6.81
C GLU A 129 1.21 24.39 -7.05
N PHE A 130 1.35 23.54 -8.05
CA PHE A 130 2.59 22.87 -8.41
C PHE A 130 2.90 23.06 -9.89
N LYS A 131 4.14 22.74 -10.31
CA LYS A 131 4.56 22.85 -11.71
C LYS A 131 4.84 21.47 -12.27
N SER A 132 4.26 21.19 -13.43
CA SER A 132 4.57 19.98 -14.19
C SER A 132 6.05 19.97 -14.59
N ILE A 133 6.68 18.80 -14.44
CA ILE A 133 8.08 18.60 -14.88
C ILE A 133 8.23 18.60 -16.41
N VAL A 134 7.12 18.53 -17.14
CA VAL A 134 7.08 18.47 -18.60
C VAL A 134 7.32 19.84 -19.24
N ASP A 135 6.61 20.87 -18.76
CA ASP A 135 6.55 22.18 -19.40
C ASP A 135 6.41 23.34 -18.40
N SER A 136 6.57 23.07 -17.11
CA SER A 136 6.42 24.04 -16.01
C SER A 136 5.03 24.69 -15.91
N SER A 137 4.01 24.14 -16.58
CA SER A 137 2.63 24.59 -16.40
C SER A 137 2.14 24.27 -15.01
N ALA A 138 1.29 25.15 -14.47
CA ALA A 138 0.69 24.94 -13.14
C ALA A 138 -0.33 23.80 -13.16
N TYR A 139 -0.38 23.05 -12.06
CA TYR A 139 -1.46 22.10 -11.75
C TYR A 139 -1.78 22.14 -10.25
N THR A 140 -2.96 21.67 -9.90
CA THR A 140 -3.47 21.57 -8.51
C THR A 140 -3.89 20.14 -8.26
N LEU A 141 -3.88 19.74 -6.99
CA LEU A 141 -4.39 18.44 -6.54
C LEU A 141 -5.87 18.54 -6.21
N ASP A 142 -6.63 17.44 -6.41
CA ASP A 142 -8.03 17.35 -5.99
C ASP A 142 -8.11 16.83 -4.54
N PRO A 143 -8.71 17.58 -3.61
CA PRO A 143 -8.91 17.08 -2.23
C PRO A 143 -9.73 15.79 -2.15
N GLY A 144 -10.55 15.47 -3.17
CA GLY A 144 -11.34 14.25 -3.25
C GLY A 144 -10.52 13.00 -3.56
N ASP A 145 -9.36 13.16 -4.22
CA ASP A 145 -8.45 12.08 -4.59
C ASP A 145 -7.31 11.89 -3.57
N ASP A 146 -7.14 12.83 -2.61
CA ASP A 146 -6.15 12.71 -1.55
C ASP A 146 -6.72 11.95 -0.35
N SER A 147 -5.98 10.96 0.13
CA SER A 147 -6.34 10.18 1.31
C SER A 147 -6.34 11.00 2.62
N ASP A 148 -5.76 12.20 2.61
CA ASP A 148 -5.78 13.15 3.72
C ASP A 148 -6.36 14.51 3.29
N SER A 149 -7.66 14.55 3.03
CA SER A 149 -8.37 15.78 2.65
C SER A 149 -8.32 16.87 3.73
N ALA A 150 -8.01 16.51 5.00
CA ALA A 150 -7.87 17.48 6.09
C ALA A 150 -6.66 18.42 5.89
N MET A 151 -5.62 17.95 5.19
CA MET A 151 -4.42 18.74 4.88
C MET A 151 -4.75 20.00 4.04
N TYR A 152 -5.81 19.96 3.22
CA TYR A 152 -6.21 21.08 2.38
C TYR A 152 -6.78 22.29 3.18
N LYS A 153 -7.19 22.07 4.44
CA LYS A 153 -7.59 23.16 5.34
C LYS A 153 -6.39 24.02 5.78
N LEU A 154 -5.18 23.52 5.57
CA LEU A 154 -3.92 24.20 5.91
C LEU A 154 -3.35 25.01 4.74
N VAL A 155 -3.99 24.99 3.57
CA VAL A 155 -3.58 25.82 2.42
C VAL A 155 -3.62 27.29 2.80
N GLY A 156 -2.53 28.01 2.50
CA GLY A 156 -2.31 29.39 2.90
C GLY A 156 -1.65 29.57 4.28
N SER A 157 -1.48 28.50 5.05
CA SER A 157 -0.75 28.52 6.33
C SER A 157 0.70 28.04 6.17
N ARG A 158 1.41 27.97 7.27
CA ARG A 158 2.77 27.38 7.35
C ARG A 158 2.72 26.21 8.32
N VAL A 159 3.28 25.07 7.92
CA VAL A 159 3.29 23.82 8.66
C VAL A 159 4.74 23.36 8.84
N SER A 160 5.07 22.73 9.95
CA SER A 160 6.42 22.24 10.20
C SER A 160 6.79 21.09 9.26
N VAL A 161 8.07 20.95 8.95
CA VAL A 161 8.59 19.82 8.15
C VAL A 161 8.21 18.49 8.82
N ARG A 162 8.22 18.43 10.17
CA ARG A 162 7.81 17.24 10.94
C ARG A 162 6.35 16.89 10.67
N ASP A 163 5.44 17.82 10.88
CA ASP A 163 4.00 17.56 10.68
C ASP A 163 3.69 17.19 9.23
N LEU A 164 4.37 17.83 8.26
CA LEU A 164 4.23 17.46 6.85
C LEU A 164 4.71 16.03 6.57
N MET A 165 5.80 15.56 7.21
CA MET A 165 6.27 14.18 7.07
C MET A 165 5.29 13.18 7.70
N ASP A 166 4.71 13.51 8.85
CA ASP A 166 3.70 12.67 9.51
C ASP A 166 2.47 12.54 8.59
N HIS A 167 1.94 13.65 8.05
CA HIS A 167 0.87 13.63 7.05
C HIS A 167 1.23 12.82 5.79
N MET A 168 2.45 12.98 5.27
CA MET A 168 2.92 12.29 4.06
C MET A 168 3.00 10.77 4.25
N ILE A 169 3.46 10.30 5.40
CA ILE A 169 3.69 8.87 5.65
C ILE A 169 2.47 8.22 6.30
N GLU A 170 1.98 8.75 7.42
CA GLU A 170 0.91 8.11 8.21
C GLU A 170 -0.43 8.08 7.47
N ARG A 171 -0.80 9.19 6.81
CA ARG A 171 -2.06 9.35 6.06
C ARG A 171 -1.88 9.36 4.56
N SER A 172 -0.64 9.23 4.11
CA SER A 172 -0.32 9.22 2.67
C SER A 172 -0.77 10.50 1.92
N SER A 173 -0.78 11.68 2.57
CA SER A 173 -1.20 12.94 1.96
C SER A 173 -0.42 13.26 0.68
N ASN A 174 -1.13 13.52 -0.41
CA ASN A 174 -0.55 13.95 -1.66
C ASN A 174 -0.11 15.42 -1.62
N LEU A 175 -0.90 16.27 -0.95
CA LEU A 175 -0.54 17.70 -0.75
C LEU A 175 0.75 17.85 0.06
N ALA A 176 0.88 17.12 1.18
CA ALA A 176 2.12 17.11 1.96
C ALA A 176 3.28 16.55 1.16
N THR A 177 3.06 15.51 0.34
CA THR A 177 4.08 14.92 -0.54
C THR A 177 4.62 15.94 -1.52
N ASN A 178 3.75 16.65 -2.25
CA ASN A 178 4.20 17.63 -3.25
C ASN A 178 4.90 18.84 -2.62
N THR A 179 4.45 19.25 -1.41
CA THR A 179 5.13 20.27 -0.63
C THR A 179 6.54 19.82 -0.24
N LEU A 180 6.70 18.60 0.24
CA LEU A 180 7.98 18.06 0.71
C LEU A 180 8.94 17.66 -0.40
N ILE A 181 8.46 17.15 -1.55
CA ILE A 181 9.33 16.78 -2.67
C ILE A 181 9.96 18.02 -3.33
N ALA A 182 9.24 19.16 -3.30
CA ALA A 182 9.80 20.43 -3.74
C ALA A 182 10.98 20.88 -2.84
N LEU A 183 10.94 20.51 -1.57
CA LEU A 183 11.98 20.80 -0.59
C LEU A 183 13.14 19.79 -0.68
N ALA A 184 12.83 18.48 -0.71
CA ALA A 184 13.82 17.41 -0.79
C ALA A 184 14.62 17.44 -2.10
N GLY A 185 13.96 17.76 -3.21
CA GLY A 185 14.50 17.66 -4.56
C GLY A 185 14.44 16.24 -5.11
N ALA A 186 13.67 16.02 -6.18
CA ALA A 186 13.45 14.72 -6.78
C ALA A 186 14.76 14.05 -7.25
N GLN A 187 15.63 14.81 -7.93
CA GLN A 187 16.93 14.33 -8.41
C GLN A 187 17.85 13.94 -7.23
N ARG A 188 17.86 14.74 -6.16
CA ARG A 188 18.66 14.49 -4.97
C ARG A 188 18.14 13.23 -4.24
N THR A 189 16.83 13.08 -4.14
CA THR A 189 16.21 11.86 -3.60
C THR A 189 16.63 10.60 -4.38
N THR A 190 16.59 10.66 -5.72
CA THR A 190 17.05 9.54 -6.57
C THR A 190 18.53 9.24 -6.35
N GLN A 191 19.37 10.25 -6.23
CA GLN A 191 20.80 10.05 -5.97
C GLN A 191 21.04 9.38 -4.61
N THR A 192 20.34 9.82 -3.58
CA THR A 192 20.37 9.18 -2.24
C THR A 192 19.97 7.71 -2.29
N MET A 193 18.97 7.34 -3.08
CA MET A 193 18.59 5.94 -3.26
C MET A 193 19.70 5.12 -3.91
N ARG A 194 20.36 5.65 -4.94
CA ARG A 194 21.51 4.99 -5.58
C ARG A 194 22.67 4.76 -4.61
N GLU A 195 22.98 5.74 -3.76
CA GLU A 195 24.00 5.63 -2.71
C GLU A 195 23.69 4.53 -1.69
N LEU A 196 22.42 4.29 -1.41
CA LEU A 196 21.96 3.22 -0.54
C LEU A 196 21.92 1.84 -1.24
N GLY A 197 22.17 1.80 -2.56
CA GLY A 197 22.12 0.57 -3.36
C GLY A 197 20.76 0.26 -3.97
N ALA A 198 19.80 1.18 -3.88
CA ALA A 198 18.45 1.08 -4.47
C ALA A 198 18.48 1.70 -5.90
N THR A 199 19.00 0.95 -6.86
CA THR A 199 19.36 1.46 -8.20
C THR A 199 18.19 1.51 -9.19
N HIS A 200 17.09 0.80 -8.93
CA HIS A 200 15.83 0.83 -9.70
C HIS A 200 14.81 1.82 -9.13
N THR A 201 15.21 2.61 -8.12
CA THR A 201 14.35 3.64 -7.54
C THR A 201 14.58 4.97 -8.23
N HIS A 202 13.54 5.47 -8.88
CA HIS A 202 13.54 6.75 -9.58
C HIS A 202 12.42 7.64 -9.04
N VAL A 203 12.78 8.71 -8.35
CA VAL A 203 11.86 9.78 -7.95
C VAL A 203 12.08 10.93 -8.94
N LEU A 204 11.09 11.19 -9.77
CA LEU A 204 11.16 12.19 -10.85
C LEU A 204 10.30 13.42 -10.55
N ARG A 205 9.14 13.23 -9.91
CA ARG A 205 8.11 14.26 -9.80
C ARG A 205 7.28 14.12 -8.53
N GLY A 206 6.53 15.16 -8.24
CA GLY A 206 5.40 15.07 -7.30
C GLY A 206 4.29 14.16 -7.83
N VAL A 207 3.28 13.94 -7.02
CA VAL A 207 2.12 13.13 -7.40
C VAL A 207 1.11 13.97 -8.21
N GLU A 208 0.26 13.30 -8.99
CA GLU A 208 -0.82 13.91 -9.80
C GLU A 208 -0.34 14.93 -10.85
N ASP A 209 0.91 14.83 -11.32
CA ASP A 209 1.34 15.49 -12.55
C ASP A 209 0.90 14.64 -13.75
N ASP A 210 -0.35 14.82 -14.19
CA ASP A 210 -0.96 14.02 -15.26
C ASP A 210 -0.20 14.14 -16.58
N LYS A 211 0.33 15.33 -16.90
CA LYS A 211 1.14 15.52 -18.10
C LYS A 211 2.40 14.65 -18.10
N ALA A 212 3.04 14.52 -16.95
CA ALA A 212 4.20 13.65 -16.79
C ALA A 212 3.80 12.18 -16.81
N PHE A 213 2.67 11.83 -16.17
CA PHE A 213 2.11 10.47 -16.20
C PHE A 213 1.81 10.01 -17.62
N ASP A 214 1.11 10.81 -18.42
CA ASP A 214 0.77 10.52 -19.82
C ASP A 214 2.00 10.33 -20.72
N ARG A 215 3.15 10.91 -20.35
CA ARG A 215 4.44 10.73 -21.03
C ARG A 215 5.29 9.60 -20.46
N GLY A 216 4.75 8.81 -19.55
CA GLY A 216 5.48 7.71 -18.90
C GLY A 216 6.60 8.18 -17.96
N MET A 217 6.65 9.47 -17.59
CA MET A 217 7.62 10.03 -16.64
C MET A 217 7.17 9.75 -15.20
N ASN A 218 7.26 8.49 -14.79
CA ASN A 218 6.74 8.02 -13.53
C ASN A 218 7.82 7.80 -12.47
N ASN A 219 7.43 7.93 -11.20
CA ASN A 219 8.24 7.46 -10.10
C ASN A 219 8.20 5.92 -10.11
N MET A 220 9.37 5.30 -10.16
CA MET A 220 9.51 3.84 -10.29
C MET A 220 10.26 3.27 -9.09
N ILE A 221 9.97 2.02 -8.74
CA ILE A 221 10.63 1.32 -7.65
C ILE A 221 10.56 -0.20 -7.87
N SER A 222 11.52 -0.94 -7.30
CA SER A 222 11.49 -2.40 -7.25
C SER A 222 11.28 -2.91 -5.82
N ALA A 223 10.84 -4.15 -5.68
CA ALA A 223 10.66 -4.75 -4.35
C ALA A 223 11.99 -4.91 -3.62
N ARG A 224 13.06 -5.23 -4.34
CA ARG A 224 14.42 -5.32 -3.78
C ARG A 224 14.89 -3.96 -3.26
N ASP A 225 14.64 -2.90 -4.01
CA ASP A 225 15.04 -1.55 -3.62
C ASP A 225 14.32 -1.10 -2.36
N LEU A 226 12.99 -1.29 -2.27
CA LEU A 226 12.26 -0.98 -1.04
C LEU A 226 12.77 -1.79 0.15
N ALA A 227 13.08 -3.08 -0.04
CA ALA A 227 13.66 -3.88 1.02
C ALA A 227 15.05 -3.36 1.44
N THR A 228 15.87 -2.91 0.50
CA THR A 228 17.19 -2.29 0.74
C THR A 228 17.05 -0.98 1.52
N ILE A 229 16.07 -0.15 1.15
CA ILE A 229 15.78 1.13 1.81
C ILE A 229 15.29 0.91 3.25
N LEU A 230 14.35 -0.03 3.45
CA LEU A 230 13.85 -0.36 4.79
C LEU A 230 14.94 -0.98 5.68
N ASP A 231 15.80 -1.82 5.11
CA ASP A 231 16.97 -2.35 5.81
C ASP A 231 17.93 -1.23 6.21
N ALA A 232 18.15 -0.25 5.34
CA ALA A 232 18.99 0.90 5.64
C ALA A 232 18.41 1.75 6.79
N ILE A 233 17.09 1.96 6.85
CA ILE A 233 16.41 2.62 7.97
C ILE A 233 16.58 1.78 9.25
N GLN A 234 16.35 0.47 9.17
CA GLN A 234 16.39 -0.41 10.33
C GLN A 234 17.80 -0.54 10.93
N THR A 235 18.82 -0.52 10.09
CA THR A 235 20.23 -0.69 10.48
C THR A 235 21.00 0.62 10.64
N ASN A 236 20.28 1.76 10.65
CA ASN A 236 20.83 3.12 10.79
C ASN A 236 21.87 3.48 9.70
N ARG A 237 21.66 2.98 8.47
CA ARG A 237 22.48 3.32 7.30
C ARG A 237 21.84 4.38 6.39
N ALA A 238 20.54 4.60 6.54
CA ALA A 238 19.82 5.57 5.73
C ALA A 238 20.19 7.01 6.07
N ALA A 239 20.39 7.30 7.36
CA ALA A 239 20.70 8.61 7.94
C ALA A 239 21.34 8.38 9.32
N SER A 240 21.45 9.42 10.17
CA SER A 240 21.89 9.25 11.56
C SER A 240 21.01 8.26 12.34
N ALA A 241 21.53 7.69 13.43
CA ALA A 241 20.77 6.75 14.26
C ALA A 241 19.50 7.36 14.84
N SER A 242 19.52 8.65 15.21
CA SER A 242 18.35 9.41 15.68
C SER A 242 17.33 9.60 14.58
N SER A 243 17.76 9.98 13.38
CA SER A 243 16.89 10.16 12.21
C SER A 243 16.26 8.83 11.78
N CYS A 244 17.03 7.74 11.76
CA CYS A 244 16.49 6.40 11.47
C CYS A 244 15.47 5.93 12.52
N ALA A 245 15.68 6.26 13.81
CA ALA A 245 14.71 5.96 14.86
C ALA A 245 13.38 6.73 14.64
N MET A 246 13.46 8.02 14.28
CA MET A 246 12.28 8.83 13.96
C MET A 246 11.56 8.32 12.70
N MET A 247 12.28 7.92 11.65
CA MET A 247 11.68 7.33 10.45
C MET A 247 10.92 6.04 10.77
N ARG A 248 11.48 5.15 11.62
CA ARG A 248 10.77 3.94 12.07
C ARG A 248 9.52 4.27 12.88
N ASP A 249 9.61 5.27 13.74
CA ASP A 249 8.48 5.73 14.54
C ASP A 249 7.33 6.24 13.65
N ILE A 250 7.62 7.12 12.69
CA ILE A 250 6.63 7.60 11.71
C ILE A 250 6.00 6.45 10.92
N LEU A 251 6.80 5.47 10.45
CA LEU A 251 6.30 4.31 9.73
C LEU A 251 5.43 3.38 10.59
N LEU A 252 5.67 3.31 11.91
CA LEU A 252 4.86 2.55 12.86
C LEU A 252 3.46 3.17 13.08
N HIS A 253 3.29 4.46 12.78
CA HIS A 253 2.02 5.19 12.91
C HIS A 253 1.19 5.20 11.62
N GLN A 254 1.58 4.42 10.59
CA GLN A 254 0.78 4.27 9.36
C GLN A 254 -0.68 3.89 9.68
N GLU A 255 -1.63 4.70 9.20
CA GLU A 255 -3.06 4.51 9.47
C GLU A 255 -3.71 3.42 8.57
N PHE A 256 -3.16 3.13 7.38
CA PHE A 256 -3.70 2.14 6.44
C PHE A 256 -3.11 0.74 6.71
N SER A 257 -3.87 -0.10 7.39
CA SER A 257 -3.40 -1.41 7.90
C SER A 257 -4.10 -2.62 7.25
N ALA A 258 -4.71 -2.42 6.09
CA ALA A 258 -5.53 -3.47 5.44
C ALA A 258 -4.71 -4.45 4.58
N GLU A 259 -3.43 -4.20 4.35
CA GLU A 259 -2.52 -5.00 3.50
C GLU A 259 -1.65 -5.95 4.35
N ILE A 260 -0.34 -5.75 4.45
CA ILE A 260 0.58 -6.61 5.23
C ILE A 260 0.12 -6.79 6.68
N PRO A 261 -0.26 -5.74 7.44
CA PRO A 261 -0.69 -5.91 8.82
C PRO A 261 -1.90 -6.83 8.99
N ALA A 262 -2.84 -6.83 8.05
CA ALA A 262 -4.04 -7.68 8.10
C ALA A 262 -3.74 -9.19 7.96
N GLY A 263 -2.56 -9.56 7.48
CA GLY A 263 -2.08 -10.96 7.42
C GLY A 263 -1.42 -11.46 8.70
N LEU A 264 -1.23 -10.59 9.69
CA LEU A 264 -0.45 -10.86 10.91
C LEU A 264 -1.35 -11.05 12.13
N PRO A 265 -0.85 -11.68 13.21
CA PRO A 265 -1.55 -11.70 14.49
C PRO A 265 -1.83 -10.28 15.01
N PRO A 266 -3.00 -10.06 15.62
CA PRO A 266 -3.36 -8.76 16.19
C PRO A 266 -2.28 -8.22 17.14
N GLY A 267 -1.98 -6.92 17.00
CA GLY A 267 -0.98 -6.23 17.84
C GLY A 267 0.47 -6.49 17.44
N THR A 268 0.75 -7.14 16.31
CA THR A 268 2.10 -7.20 15.76
C THR A 268 2.51 -5.80 15.26
N PRO A 269 3.59 -5.18 15.80
CA PRO A 269 4.03 -3.89 15.30
C PRO A 269 4.56 -3.99 13.88
N VAL A 270 4.17 -3.02 13.03
CA VAL A 270 4.56 -2.96 11.62
C VAL A 270 4.92 -1.54 11.25
N ALA A 271 6.17 -1.29 10.91
CA ALA A 271 6.61 -0.03 10.34
C ALA A 271 6.50 -0.14 8.81
N HIS A 272 5.53 0.54 8.19
CA HIS A 272 5.24 0.28 6.78
C HIS A 272 4.73 1.49 6.00
N LYS A 273 4.72 1.35 4.68
CA LYS A 273 4.12 2.32 3.77
C LYS A 273 3.37 1.60 2.66
N THR A 274 2.09 1.89 2.55
CA THR A 274 1.23 1.45 1.45
C THR A 274 1.36 2.36 0.23
N GLY A 275 0.93 1.87 -0.93
CA GLY A 275 0.82 2.65 -2.15
C GLY A 275 -0.21 2.06 -3.10
N TRP A 276 -1.03 2.89 -3.73
CA TRP A 276 -1.99 2.42 -4.73
C TRP A 276 -2.22 3.45 -5.84
N ILE A 277 -2.45 2.94 -7.01
CA ILE A 277 -3.05 3.60 -8.17
C ILE A 277 -3.89 2.56 -8.91
N THR A 278 -4.66 2.95 -9.90
CA THR A 278 -5.46 2.01 -10.70
C THR A 278 -4.62 0.82 -11.16
N GLY A 279 -5.06 -0.38 -10.81
CA GLY A 279 -4.39 -1.65 -11.17
C GLY A 279 -3.09 -1.98 -10.43
N HIS A 280 -2.69 -1.16 -9.44
CA HIS A 280 -1.51 -1.38 -8.60
C HIS A 280 -1.88 -1.25 -7.12
N LEU A 281 -1.40 -2.16 -6.31
CA LEU A 281 -1.47 -2.09 -4.85
C LEU A 281 -0.15 -2.58 -4.26
N HIS A 282 0.40 -1.84 -3.31
CA HIS A 282 1.72 -2.09 -2.74
C HIS A 282 1.69 -1.97 -1.23
N ASP A 283 2.53 -2.74 -0.56
CA ASP A 283 2.90 -2.49 0.82
C ASP A 283 4.35 -2.92 1.06
N ALA A 284 5.08 -2.11 1.81
CA ALA A 284 6.48 -2.33 2.15
C ALA A 284 6.68 -2.14 3.65
N ALA A 285 7.12 -3.17 4.36
CA ALA A 285 7.05 -3.25 5.81
C ALA A 285 8.30 -3.80 6.47
N ILE A 286 8.61 -3.29 7.66
CA ILE A 286 9.42 -3.94 8.67
C ILE A 286 8.46 -4.50 9.73
N VAL A 287 8.43 -5.81 9.88
CA VAL A 287 7.53 -6.51 10.79
C VAL A 287 8.31 -6.94 12.04
N TYR A 288 7.74 -6.71 13.22
CA TYR A 288 8.34 -7.02 14.51
C TYR A 288 7.54 -8.11 15.27
N PRO A 289 7.71 -9.40 14.93
CA PRO A 289 7.02 -10.48 15.63
C PRO A 289 7.48 -10.58 17.09
N LYS A 290 6.56 -10.93 18.00
CA LYS A 290 6.87 -11.03 19.44
C LYS A 290 7.87 -12.15 19.79
N HIS A 291 7.84 -13.26 19.04
CA HIS A 291 8.57 -14.49 19.37
C HIS A 291 9.45 -14.98 18.22
N ALA A 292 9.78 -14.12 17.27
CA ALA A 292 10.66 -14.43 16.15
C ALA A 292 11.47 -13.17 15.78
N PRO A 293 12.60 -13.32 15.07
CA PRO A 293 13.33 -12.17 14.55
C PRO A 293 12.48 -11.28 13.65
N ALA A 294 12.71 -9.98 13.72
CA ALA A 294 12.10 -9.02 12.81
C ALA A 294 12.51 -9.32 11.37
N TYR A 295 11.65 -8.96 10.44
CA TYR A 295 11.88 -9.17 9.02
C TYR A 295 11.32 -8.03 8.18
N ILE A 296 11.81 -7.91 6.96
CA ILE A 296 11.30 -7.02 5.93
C ILE A 296 10.44 -7.86 4.98
N LEU A 297 9.27 -7.32 4.64
CA LEU A 297 8.40 -7.85 3.60
C LEU A 297 7.96 -6.69 2.70
N VAL A 298 8.21 -6.84 1.40
CA VAL A 298 7.72 -5.94 0.36
C VAL A 298 6.90 -6.75 -0.62
N VAL A 299 5.69 -6.28 -0.91
CA VAL A 299 4.81 -6.86 -1.93
C VAL A 299 4.32 -5.74 -2.84
N LEU A 300 4.76 -5.78 -4.09
CA LEU A 300 4.32 -4.87 -5.15
C LEU A 300 3.45 -5.66 -6.12
N THR A 301 2.27 -5.14 -6.46
CA THR A 301 1.37 -5.81 -7.41
C THR A 301 0.98 -4.88 -8.55
N ARG A 302 0.79 -5.46 -9.74
CA ARG A 302 0.14 -4.80 -10.89
C ARG A 302 -0.65 -5.80 -11.72
N GLY A 303 -1.56 -5.28 -12.57
CA GLY A 303 -2.40 -6.11 -13.43
C GLY A 303 -3.60 -6.73 -12.73
N ILE A 304 -3.94 -6.25 -11.53
CA ILE A 304 -5.12 -6.69 -10.76
C ILE A 304 -6.08 -5.51 -10.64
N PRO A 305 -7.12 -5.42 -11.52
CA PRO A 305 -8.05 -4.29 -11.52
C PRO A 305 -8.88 -4.16 -10.23
N ASP A 306 -9.27 -5.31 -9.64
CA ASP A 306 -10.03 -5.33 -8.38
C ASP A 306 -9.07 -5.20 -7.19
N GLN A 307 -9.13 -4.06 -6.53
CA GLN A 307 -8.30 -3.77 -5.37
C GLN A 307 -8.56 -4.71 -4.19
N THR A 308 -9.77 -5.28 -4.07
CA THR A 308 -10.10 -6.26 -3.02
C THR A 308 -9.32 -7.55 -3.25
N VAL A 309 -9.22 -8.00 -4.51
CA VAL A 309 -8.44 -9.18 -4.90
C VAL A 309 -6.94 -8.93 -4.68
N ALA A 310 -6.44 -7.76 -5.09
CA ALA A 310 -5.03 -7.40 -4.87
C ALA A 310 -4.69 -7.38 -3.36
N ARG A 311 -5.57 -6.81 -2.54
CA ARG A 311 -5.42 -6.78 -1.09
C ARG A 311 -5.41 -8.18 -0.47
N ALA A 312 -6.36 -9.02 -0.86
CA ALA A 312 -6.43 -10.41 -0.39
C ALA A 312 -5.13 -11.17 -0.70
N LEU A 313 -4.56 -10.98 -1.88
CA LEU A 313 -3.28 -11.58 -2.26
C LEU A 313 -2.14 -11.12 -1.34
N ILE A 314 -2.03 -9.81 -1.06
CA ILE A 314 -1.00 -9.26 -0.16
C ILE A 314 -1.17 -9.83 1.27
N VAL A 315 -2.41 -9.89 1.76
CA VAL A 315 -2.74 -10.45 3.09
C VAL A 315 -2.35 -11.92 3.18
N ASP A 316 -2.64 -12.71 2.15
CA ASP A 316 -2.30 -14.14 2.13
C ASP A 316 -0.80 -14.38 2.06
N ILE A 317 -0.07 -13.57 1.27
CA ILE A 317 1.40 -13.60 1.23
C ILE A 317 1.97 -13.23 2.61
N SER A 318 1.49 -12.16 3.22
CA SER A 318 1.93 -11.72 4.55
C SER A 318 1.73 -12.82 5.60
N ARG A 319 0.55 -13.48 5.60
CA ARG A 319 0.24 -14.59 6.49
C ARG A 319 1.19 -15.78 6.28
N ALA A 320 1.46 -16.16 5.02
CA ALA A 320 2.36 -17.26 4.70
C ALA A 320 3.79 -16.98 5.18
N VAL A 321 4.30 -15.76 4.95
CA VAL A 321 5.62 -15.35 5.43
C VAL A 321 5.70 -15.37 6.96
N TYR A 322 4.69 -14.84 7.64
CA TYR A 322 4.65 -14.85 9.11
C TYR A 322 4.67 -16.28 9.67
N GLN A 323 3.86 -17.17 9.12
CA GLN A 323 3.80 -18.58 9.53
C GLN A 323 5.15 -19.28 9.32
N HIS A 324 5.80 -19.05 8.20
CA HIS A 324 7.13 -19.57 7.89
C HIS A 324 8.19 -19.08 8.90
N VAL A 325 8.20 -17.78 9.21
CA VAL A 325 9.13 -17.17 10.18
C VAL A 325 8.89 -17.73 11.59
N ALA A 326 7.62 -17.89 12.01
CA ALA A 326 7.27 -18.45 13.30
C ALA A 326 7.69 -19.91 13.43
N ALA A 327 7.42 -20.75 12.43
CA ALA A 327 7.79 -22.18 12.42
C ALA A 327 9.30 -22.37 12.45
N SER A 328 10.05 -21.64 11.62
CA SER A 328 11.51 -21.73 11.57
C SER A 328 12.18 -21.26 12.87
N SER A 329 11.54 -20.37 13.62
CA SER A 329 12.04 -19.90 14.91
C SER A 329 11.77 -20.91 16.03
N ALA A 330 10.61 -21.60 16.04
CA ALA A 330 10.29 -22.68 16.98
C ALA A 330 11.25 -23.87 16.81
N ALA A 331 11.47 -24.34 15.57
CA ALA A 331 12.39 -25.44 15.28
C ALA A 331 13.84 -25.18 15.77
N ARG A 332 14.30 -23.93 15.72
CA ARG A 332 15.63 -23.55 16.25
C ARG A 332 15.67 -23.46 17.78
N ALA A 333 14.56 -23.15 18.43
CA ALA A 333 14.49 -23.14 19.90
C ALA A 333 14.56 -24.56 20.46
N ASP A 334 13.89 -25.53 19.80
CA ASP A 334 13.87 -26.94 20.19
C ASP A 334 15.22 -27.66 19.93
N SER A 335 16.08 -27.11 19.07
CA SER A 335 17.39 -27.68 18.74
C SER A 335 18.55 -27.19 19.62
N ARG A 336 18.28 -26.30 20.58
CA ARG A 336 19.26 -25.76 21.55
C ARG A 336 18.99 -26.32 22.94
#